data_fee7e5e883d7b11859f3df8e2f413bd0
#
_entry.id   fee7e5e883d7b11859f3df8e2f413bd0
#
_cell.length_a   1.000
_cell.length_b   1.000
_cell.length_c   1.000
_cell.angle_alpha   90.00
_cell.angle_beta   90.00
_cell.angle_gamma   90.00
#
_symmetry.space_group_name_H-M   'P 1'
#
loop_
_entity.id
_entity.type
_entity.pdbx_description
1 polymer ?
#
loop_
_entity_poly.entity_id
_entity_poly.type
_entity_poly.pdbx_seq_one_letter_code
_entity_poly.pdbx_strand_id
1 'polypeptide(L)'
;MIKYTKHFQARLEDLFAESDYILRYEKGSFKSGYCVIKDKKVAIVNKYYPLEGKVNCLIDILRTVNIDMSRFSESNQKFYFELTQTELAIWF
;
A
#
# COMPACT_ATOMS: atom_id res chain seq x y z
N MET A 1 11.47 -1.44 -10.41
CA MET A 1 10.00 -1.52 -10.37
C MET A 1 9.40 -0.51 -9.41
N ILE A 2 9.88 -0.43 -8.18
CA ILE A 2 9.41 0.58 -7.22
C ILE A 2 9.99 1.93 -7.57
N LYS A 3 9.12 2.94 -7.69
CA LYS A 3 9.52 4.31 -8.01
C LYS A 3 8.99 5.27 -6.95
N TYR A 4 9.79 6.26 -6.59
CA TYR A 4 9.40 7.26 -5.59
C TYR A 4 8.90 8.52 -6.29
N THR A 5 7.79 8.37 -6.98
CA THR A 5 7.15 9.46 -7.73
C THR A 5 5.69 9.60 -7.28
N LYS A 6 5.12 10.78 -7.52
CA LYS A 6 3.69 10.99 -7.24
C LYS A 6 2.82 10.08 -8.09
N HIS A 7 3.25 9.77 -9.30
CA HIS A 7 2.54 8.85 -10.17
C HIS A 7 2.49 7.44 -9.57
N PHE A 8 3.61 6.96 -9.07
CA PHE A 8 3.68 5.65 -8.45
C PHE A 8 2.85 5.61 -7.16
N GLN A 9 2.90 6.69 -6.36
CA GLN A 9 2.06 6.80 -5.16
C GLN A 9 0.58 6.70 -5.54
N ALA A 10 0.16 7.40 -6.61
CA ALA A 10 -1.22 7.36 -7.07
C ALA A 10 -1.64 5.94 -7.49
N ARG A 11 -0.74 5.19 -8.12
CA ARG A 11 -1.02 3.81 -8.49
C ARG A 11 -1.23 2.92 -7.25
N LEU A 12 -0.43 3.14 -6.21
CA LEU A 12 -0.60 2.40 -4.95
C LEU A 12 -1.92 2.77 -4.27
N GLU A 13 -2.26 4.05 -4.27
CA GLU A 13 -3.53 4.52 -3.71
C GLU A 13 -4.72 3.91 -4.45
N ASP A 14 -4.58 3.72 -5.75
CA ASP A 14 -5.63 3.10 -6.56
C ASP A 14 -5.87 1.65 -6.15
N LEU A 15 -4.83 0.92 -5.75
CA LEU A 15 -5.01 -0.42 -5.21
C LEU A 15 -5.87 -0.40 -3.96
N PHE A 16 -5.64 0.55 -3.07
CA PHE A 16 -6.49 0.70 -1.88
C PHE A 16 -7.91 1.07 -2.26
N ALA A 17 -8.07 1.95 -3.25
CA ALA A 17 -9.41 2.38 -3.69
C ALA A 17 -10.23 1.21 -4.24
N GLU A 18 -9.60 0.23 -4.87
CA GLU A 18 -10.28 -0.97 -5.38
C GLU A 18 -10.34 -2.10 -4.36
N SER A 19 -9.66 -1.95 -3.23
CA SER A 19 -9.66 -2.97 -2.17
C SER A 19 -10.80 -2.74 -1.18
N ASP A 20 -10.85 -3.62 -0.19
CA ASP A 20 -11.78 -3.47 0.93
C ASP A 20 -11.22 -2.63 2.07
N TYR A 21 -9.99 -2.11 1.92
CA TYR A 21 -9.37 -1.22 2.92
C TYR A 21 -9.60 0.23 2.56
N ILE A 22 -9.78 1.06 3.57
CA ILE A 22 -9.86 2.52 3.44
C ILE A 22 -8.51 3.09 3.78
N LEU A 23 -7.93 3.87 2.86
CA LEU A 23 -6.65 4.54 3.09
C LEU A 23 -6.90 5.98 3.50
N ARG A 24 -6.23 6.40 4.57
CA ARG A 24 -6.31 7.77 5.07
C ARG A 24 -4.91 8.31 5.34
N TYR A 25 -4.73 9.59 5.10
CA TYR A 25 -3.52 10.31 5.46
C TYR A 25 -3.87 11.24 6.62
N GLU A 26 -3.23 11.04 7.76
CA GLU A 26 -3.51 11.83 8.95
C GLU A 26 -2.22 12.13 9.70
N LYS A 27 -2.28 13.18 10.52
CA LYS A 27 -1.22 13.50 11.45
C LYS A 27 -1.19 12.43 12.54
N GLY A 28 0.01 11.93 12.87
CA GLY A 28 0.12 10.93 13.92
C GLY A 28 1.57 10.63 14.25
N SER A 29 1.79 10.09 15.46
CA SER A 29 3.10 9.70 15.96
C SER A 29 3.30 8.21 15.82
N PHE A 30 3.11 7.67 14.63
CA PHE A 30 3.28 6.25 14.37
C PHE A 30 4.77 5.92 14.22
N LYS A 31 5.24 4.91 14.92
CA LYS A 31 6.66 4.53 14.87
C LYS A 31 7.13 4.20 13.46
N SER A 32 6.30 3.48 12.72
CA SER A 32 6.62 3.05 11.36
C SER A 32 6.09 4.00 10.29
N GLY A 33 5.46 5.11 10.70
CA GLY A 33 4.86 6.05 9.76
C GLY A 33 3.43 5.70 9.36
N TYR A 34 2.90 4.57 9.81
CA TYR A 34 1.54 4.15 9.51
C TYR A 34 0.95 3.32 10.64
N CYS A 35 -0.37 3.16 10.58
CA CYS A 35 -1.12 2.31 11.51
C CYS A 35 -2.21 1.58 10.72
N VAL A 36 -2.46 0.32 11.05
CA VAL A 36 -3.52 -0.45 10.42
C VAL A 36 -4.50 -0.93 11.49
N ILE A 37 -5.78 -0.62 11.28
CA ILE A 37 -6.86 -1.10 12.13
C ILE A 37 -7.55 -2.23 11.36
N LYS A 38 -7.16 -3.47 11.64
CA LYS A 38 -7.54 -4.62 10.81
C LYS A 38 -9.02 -4.95 10.85
N ASP A 39 -9.65 -4.88 11.99
CA ASP A 39 -11.08 -5.20 12.11
C ASP A 39 -11.97 -4.17 11.43
N LYS A 40 -11.50 -2.95 11.27
CA LYS A 40 -12.22 -1.90 10.54
C LYS A 40 -11.71 -1.74 9.12
N LYS A 41 -10.63 -2.42 8.78
CA LYS A 41 -9.99 -2.35 7.46
C LYS A 41 -9.65 -0.91 7.06
N VAL A 42 -8.97 -0.22 7.98
CA VAL A 42 -8.51 1.15 7.77
C VAL A 42 -7.00 1.18 7.89
N ALA A 43 -6.35 1.78 6.91
CA ALA A 43 -4.91 2.03 6.92
C ALA A 43 -4.68 3.53 7.01
N ILE A 44 -3.87 3.96 7.97
CA ILE A 44 -3.58 5.37 8.19
C ILE A 44 -2.09 5.60 8.01
N VAL A 45 -1.73 6.52 7.13
CA VAL A 45 -0.34 6.88 6.85
C VAL A 45 -0.10 8.32 7.31
N ASN A 46 1.06 8.58 7.91
CA ASN A 46 1.41 9.91 8.37
C ASN A 46 1.53 10.87 7.18
N LYS A 47 0.63 11.84 7.12
CA LYS A 47 0.56 12.78 6.00
C LYS A 47 1.79 13.68 5.87
N TYR A 48 2.60 13.77 6.93
CA TYR A 48 3.81 14.61 6.92
C TYR A 48 5.06 13.87 6.48
N TYR A 49 4.95 12.58 6.19
CA TYR A 49 6.08 11.84 5.64
C TYR A 49 6.42 12.37 4.24
N PRO A 50 7.69 12.35 3.88
CA PRO A 50 8.06 12.66 2.50
C PRO A 50 7.52 11.60 1.53
N LEU A 51 7.53 11.93 0.25
CA LEU A 51 7.01 11.04 -0.79
C LEU A 51 7.58 9.63 -0.69
N GLU A 52 8.90 9.51 -0.54
CA GLU A 52 9.56 8.21 -0.40
C GLU A 52 9.02 7.42 0.78
N GLY A 53 8.86 8.08 1.93
CA GLY A 53 8.33 7.46 3.12
C GLY A 53 6.90 6.99 2.94
N LYS A 54 6.07 7.82 2.29
CA LYS A 54 4.67 7.42 2.00
C LYS A 54 4.60 6.21 1.10
N VAL A 55 5.39 6.19 0.02
CA VAL A 55 5.44 5.05 -0.90
C VAL A 55 5.84 3.78 -0.16
N ASN A 56 6.89 3.86 0.67
CA ASN A 56 7.34 2.70 1.44
C ASN A 56 6.27 2.21 2.40
N CYS A 57 5.56 3.12 3.07
CA CYS A 57 4.47 2.76 3.98
C CYS A 57 3.35 2.04 3.23
N LEU A 58 2.95 2.55 2.07
CA LEU A 58 1.88 1.94 1.28
C LEU A 58 2.25 0.52 0.83
N ILE A 59 3.48 0.34 0.38
CA ILE A 59 3.96 -0.98 -0.05
C ILE A 59 4.00 -1.93 1.14
N ASP A 60 4.49 -1.47 2.28
CA ASP A 60 4.59 -2.30 3.48
C ASP A 60 3.21 -2.77 3.95
N ILE A 61 2.23 -1.87 3.94
CA ILE A 61 0.86 -2.21 4.29
C ILE A 61 0.32 -3.27 3.32
N LEU A 62 0.49 -3.05 2.02
CA LEU A 62 0.00 -3.98 0.99
C LEU A 62 0.60 -5.37 1.12
N ARG A 63 1.84 -5.47 1.62
CA ARG A 63 2.51 -6.76 1.81
C ARG A 63 2.12 -7.46 3.10
N THR A 64 1.59 -6.74 4.08
CA THR A 64 1.34 -7.29 5.40
C THR A 64 -0.12 -7.59 5.70
N VAL A 65 -1.06 -6.96 4.99
CA VAL A 65 -2.49 -7.17 5.21
C VAL A 65 -3.07 -8.08 4.13
N ASN A 66 -4.14 -8.79 4.48
CA ASN A 66 -4.91 -9.56 3.52
C ASN A 66 -5.88 -8.63 2.80
N ILE A 67 -5.61 -8.41 1.52
CA ILE A 67 -6.44 -7.55 0.68
C ILE A 67 -7.33 -8.42 -0.19
N ASP A 68 -8.63 -8.10 -0.21
CA ASP A 68 -9.56 -8.74 -1.13
C ASP A 68 -9.34 -8.17 -2.54
N MET A 69 -8.86 -9.02 -3.44
CA MET A 69 -8.51 -8.64 -4.81
C MET A 69 -9.67 -8.80 -5.79
N SER A 70 -10.84 -9.23 -5.32
CA SER A 70 -11.94 -9.55 -6.21
C SER A 70 -12.44 -8.37 -7.04
N ARG A 71 -12.21 -7.15 -6.57
CA ARG A 71 -12.62 -5.92 -7.25
C ARG A 71 -11.52 -5.28 -8.08
N PHE A 72 -10.32 -5.86 -8.05
CA PHE A 72 -9.19 -5.28 -8.79
C PHE A 72 -9.42 -5.42 -10.29
N SER A 73 -9.11 -4.36 -11.01
CA SER A 73 -8.97 -4.45 -12.46
C SER A 73 -7.85 -5.43 -12.80
N GLU A 74 -7.84 -5.94 -14.01
CA GLU A 74 -6.79 -6.86 -14.45
C GLU A 74 -5.41 -6.23 -14.31
N SER A 75 -5.28 -4.97 -14.67
CA SER A 75 -4.04 -4.22 -14.51
C SER A 75 -3.59 -4.14 -13.06
N ASN A 76 -4.51 -3.87 -12.14
CA ASN A 76 -4.19 -3.76 -10.73
C ASN A 76 -3.90 -5.12 -10.08
N GLN A 77 -4.55 -6.19 -10.53
CA GLN A 77 -4.20 -7.54 -10.08
C GLN A 77 -2.74 -7.84 -10.38
N LYS A 78 -2.32 -7.55 -11.60
CA LYS A 78 -0.94 -7.77 -12.03
C LYS A 78 0.04 -6.90 -11.23
N PHE A 79 -0.29 -5.64 -11.05
CA PHE A 79 0.54 -4.71 -10.29
C PHE A 79 0.68 -5.16 -8.83
N TYR A 80 -0.42 -5.51 -8.19
CA TYR A 80 -0.41 -5.99 -6.81
C TYR A 80 0.42 -7.27 -6.68
N PHE A 81 0.26 -8.18 -7.62
CA PHE A 81 1.02 -9.42 -7.62
C PHE A 81 2.53 -9.13 -7.70
N GLU A 82 2.94 -8.24 -8.60
CA GLU A 82 4.34 -7.86 -8.72
C GLU A 82 4.89 -7.26 -7.42
N LEU A 83 4.11 -6.41 -6.76
CA LEU A 83 4.53 -5.78 -5.51
C LEU A 83 4.71 -6.79 -4.38
N THR A 84 3.85 -7.78 -4.30
CA THR A 84 3.80 -8.70 -3.16
C THR A 84 4.63 -9.95 -3.36
N GLN A 85 4.93 -10.32 -4.61
CA GLN A 85 5.65 -11.54 -4.92
C GLN A 85 7.12 -11.34 -5.26
N THR A 86 7.55 -10.10 -5.41
CA THR A 86 8.93 -9.79 -5.82
C THR A 86 9.96 -10.39 -4.86
N GLU A 87 9.73 -10.33 -3.57
CA GLU A 87 10.66 -10.87 -2.59
C GLU A 87 10.75 -12.39 -2.67
N LEU A 88 9.64 -13.07 -2.94
CA LEU A 88 9.64 -14.51 -3.09
C LEU A 88 10.48 -14.94 -4.28
N ALA A 89 10.48 -14.17 -5.35
CA ALA A 89 11.27 -14.47 -6.53
C ALA A 89 12.77 -14.41 -6.26
N ILE A 90 13.20 -13.60 -5.31
CA ILE A 90 14.62 -13.46 -4.96
C ILE A 90 15.17 -14.72 -4.28
N TRP A 91 14.33 -15.47 -3.62
CA TRP A 91 14.74 -16.64 -2.86
C TRP A 91 14.95 -17.89 -3.72
N PHE A 92 14.57 -17.85 -4.95
CA PHE A 92 14.70 -18.97 -5.87
C PHE A 92 15.77 -18.70 -6.92
#